data_ac1920ce2701a7db2e28549f6186c185
#
_entry.id   ac1920ce2701a7db2e28549f6186c185
#
_cell.length_a   1.000
_cell.length_b   1.000
_cell.length_c   1.000
_cell.angle_alpha   90.00
_cell.angle_beta   90.00
_cell.angle_gamma   90.00
#
_symmetry.space_group_name_H-M   'P 1'
#
loop_
_entity.id
_entity.type
_entity.pdbx_description
1 polymer ?
#
loop_
_entity_poly.entity_id
_entity_poly.type
_entity_poly.pdbx_seq_one_letter_code
_entity_poly.pdbx_strand_id
1 'polypeptide(L)'
;AYLGLTMSGREKGIRRLMSINLLKRLESSVNSFRLTLQRIQVLITSTMDKLNPGNACQNIEVEDIHTTLDSDDQETDMFIGGKKTKIALQDLDHIAWQRYLSEDLENLNLLLLMLADITPQHDSKLQQLIADLRHKFANPINEGNKKVIIFTAFSDTAEYLYDCLAQPIKEKHGLNTALVSGDVEARSTVRL
;
A
#
# COMPACT_ATOMS: atom_id res chain seq x y z
N ALA A 1 2.65 -17.81 33.28
CA ALA A 1 2.58 -16.35 33.40
C ALA A 1 2.64 -15.75 32.01
N TYR A 2 1.52 -15.28 31.47
CA TYR A 2 1.50 -14.51 30.23
C TYR A 2 2.13 -13.13 30.54
N LEU A 3 3.31 -12.90 30.02
CA LEU A 3 3.92 -11.57 29.98
C LEU A 3 3.11 -10.72 28.97
N GLY A 4 2.02 -10.11 29.43
CA GLY A 4 1.25 -9.15 28.67
C GLY A 4 2.16 -7.97 28.31
N LEU A 5 2.32 -7.66 27.02
CA LEU A 5 2.98 -6.46 26.56
C LEU A 5 2.33 -5.25 27.23
N THR A 6 3.12 -4.38 27.85
CA THR A 6 2.61 -3.10 28.37
C THR A 6 2.03 -2.27 27.21
N MET A 7 1.05 -1.40 27.50
CA MET A 7 0.44 -0.51 26.49
C MET A 7 1.51 0.27 25.71
N SER A 8 2.52 0.82 26.40
CA SER A 8 3.67 1.51 25.77
C SER A 8 4.52 0.59 24.89
N GLY A 9 4.71 -0.66 25.31
CA GLY A 9 5.46 -1.65 24.49
C GLY A 9 4.70 -2.04 23.22
N ARG A 10 3.38 -2.18 23.30
CA ARG A 10 2.52 -2.44 22.15
C ARG A 10 2.51 -1.27 21.17
N GLU A 11 2.39 -0.05 21.64
CA GLU A 11 2.42 1.15 20.81
C GLU A 11 3.75 1.29 20.04
N LYS A 12 4.89 1.10 20.72
CA LYS A 12 6.21 1.09 20.08
C LYS A 12 6.33 -0.02 19.03
N GLY A 13 5.78 -1.19 19.31
CA GLY A 13 5.74 -2.31 18.38
C GLY A 13 4.96 -1.99 17.12
N ILE A 14 3.76 -1.40 17.26
CA ILE A 14 2.91 -1.00 16.14
C ILE A 14 3.60 0.06 15.27
N ARG A 15 4.15 1.12 15.88
CA ARG A 15 4.88 2.16 15.14
C ARG A 15 6.05 1.57 14.33
N ARG A 16 6.82 0.67 14.92
CA ARG A 16 7.93 0.01 14.25
C ARG A 16 7.46 -0.86 13.08
N LEU A 17 6.38 -1.62 13.29
CA LEU A 17 5.79 -2.46 12.25
C LEU A 17 5.29 -1.62 11.07
N MET A 18 4.54 -0.55 11.33
CA MET A 18 4.08 0.37 10.29
C MET A 18 5.23 0.98 9.49
N SER A 19 6.32 1.40 10.18
CA SER A 19 7.50 1.93 9.50
C SER A 19 8.17 0.88 8.61
N ILE A 20 8.27 -0.37 9.07
CA ILE A 20 8.83 -1.47 8.29
C ILE A 20 7.95 -1.75 7.06
N ASN A 21 6.63 -1.77 7.23
CA ASN A 21 5.71 -2.01 6.12
C ASN A 21 5.76 -0.91 5.06
N LEU A 22 5.83 0.35 5.48
CA LEU A 22 6.02 1.47 4.56
C LEU A 22 7.31 1.33 3.76
N LEU A 23 8.42 0.96 4.41
CA LEU A 23 9.70 0.72 3.75
C LEU A 23 9.66 -0.48 2.80
N LYS A 24 9.03 -1.59 3.20
CA LYS A 24 8.83 -2.77 2.32
C LYS A 24 8.01 -2.41 1.07
N ARG A 25 6.97 -1.57 1.22
CA ARG A 25 6.17 -1.09 0.08
C ARG A 25 6.99 -0.20 -0.84
N LEU A 26 7.78 0.73 -0.30
CA LEU A 26 8.70 1.56 -1.07
C LEU A 26 9.75 0.72 -1.80
N GLU A 27 10.28 -0.31 -1.14
CA GLU A 27 11.20 -1.27 -1.73
C GLU A 27 10.52 -2.08 -2.84
N SER A 28 9.26 -2.44 -2.70
CA SER A 28 8.50 -3.16 -3.72
C SER A 28 8.28 -2.30 -4.97
N SER A 29 7.60 -1.16 -4.81
CA SER A 29 7.44 -0.15 -5.87
C SER A 29 7.10 1.21 -5.28
N VAL A 30 7.54 2.28 -5.95
CA VAL A 30 7.16 3.66 -5.60
C VAL A 30 5.66 3.86 -5.69
N ASN A 31 5.00 3.18 -6.64
CA ASN A 31 3.55 3.23 -6.79
C ASN A 31 2.81 2.64 -5.58
N SER A 32 3.20 1.46 -5.11
CA SER A 32 2.61 0.83 -3.91
C SER A 32 2.79 1.72 -2.67
N PHE A 33 3.97 2.32 -2.50
CA PHE A 33 4.22 3.26 -1.43
C PHE A 33 3.33 4.50 -1.52
N ARG A 34 3.22 5.11 -2.70
CA ARG A 34 2.34 6.27 -2.95
C ARG A 34 0.88 5.96 -2.61
N LEU A 35 0.34 4.84 -3.07
CA LEU A 35 -1.02 4.42 -2.77
C LEU A 35 -1.26 4.25 -1.27
N THR A 36 -0.29 3.69 -0.55
CA THR A 36 -0.37 3.54 0.91
C THR A 36 -0.39 4.90 1.61
N LEU A 37 0.48 5.84 1.20
CA LEU A 37 0.46 7.19 1.76
C LEU A 37 -0.88 7.92 1.49
N GLN A 38 -1.46 7.74 0.31
CA GLN A 38 -2.78 8.30 -0.03
C GLN A 38 -3.89 7.70 0.85
N ARG A 39 -3.87 6.38 1.10
CA ARG A 39 -4.82 5.74 2.02
C ARG A 39 -4.69 6.29 3.44
N ILE A 40 -3.46 6.47 3.94
CA ILE A 40 -3.21 7.09 5.25
C ILE A 40 -3.71 8.54 5.26
N GLN A 41 -3.47 9.31 4.22
CA GLN A 41 -3.95 10.69 4.08
C GLN A 41 -5.49 10.77 4.20
N VAL A 42 -6.21 9.90 3.48
CA VAL A 42 -7.67 9.82 3.56
C VAL A 42 -8.13 9.47 4.97
N LEU A 43 -7.46 8.52 5.62
CA LEU A 43 -7.77 8.14 7.00
C LEU A 43 -7.58 9.28 7.98
N ILE A 44 -6.45 10.00 7.91
CA ILE A 44 -6.18 11.16 8.77
C ILE A 44 -7.24 12.25 8.53
N THR A 45 -7.51 12.59 7.28
CA THR A 45 -8.49 13.62 6.93
C THR A 45 -9.88 13.26 7.46
N SER A 46 -10.34 12.02 7.24
CA SER A 46 -11.65 11.58 7.75
C SER A 46 -11.72 11.58 9.27
N THR A 47 -10.60 11.26 9.94
CA THR A 47 -10.52 11.31 11.40
C THR A 47 -10.58 12.75 11.91
N MET A 48 -9.88 13.68 11.27
CA MET A 48 -9.91 15.11 11.61
C MET A 48 -11.32 15.70 11.45
N ASP A 49 -12.05 15.31 10.41
CA ASP A 49 -13.44 15.73 10.18
C ASP A 49 -14.37 15.25 11.29
N LYS A 50 -14.16 14.02 11.79
CA LYS A 50 -14.92 13.48 12.94
C LYS A 50 -14.57 14.19 14.26
N LEU A 51 -13.34 14.69 14.40
CA LEU A 51 -12.90 15.45 15.60
C LEU A 51 -13.40 16.89 15.64
N ASN A 52 -13.99 17.42 14.56
CA ASN A 52 -14.52 18.78 14.53
C ASN A 52 -15.75 18.92 15.43
N PRO A 53 -15.79 19.91 16.36
CA PRO A 53 -16.88 20.07 17.32
C PRO A 53 -18.25 20.35 16.72
N GLY A 54 -18.32 20.74 15.43
CA GLY A 54 -19.55 20.96 14.69
C GLY A 54 -20.23 19.70 14.18
N ASN A 55 -19.54 18.58 14.15
CA ASN A 55 -20.09 17.30 13.74
C ASN A 55 -20.64 16.56 14.97
N ALA A 56 -21.93 16.27 14.99
CA ALA A 56 -22.68 15.69 16.11
C ALA A 56 -22.30 14.24 16.49
N CYS A 57 -21.09 13.80 16.19
CA CYS A 57 -20.61 12.48 16.55
C CYS A 57 -20.17 12.44 18.02
N GLN A 58 -20.99 11.83 18.88
CA GLN A 58 -20.65 11.62 20.29
C GLN A 58 -19.59 10.55 20.53
N ASN A 59 -19.35 9.68 19.55
CA ASN A 59 -18.36 8.59 19.60
C ASN A 59 -17.59 8.53 18.31
N ILE A 60 -16.28 8.40 18.39
CA ILE A 60 -15.43 8.07 17.25
C ILE A 60 -15.27 6.55 17.23
N GLU A 61 -15.75 5.91 16.16
CA GLU A 61 -15.31 4.58 15.82
C GLU A 61 -13.95 4.74 15.13
N VAL A 62 -12.90 4.26 15.77
CA VAL A 62 -11.61 4.11 15.11
C VAL A 62 -11.84 2.96 14.12
N GLU A 63 -12.12 3.29 12.86
CA GLU A 63 -12.17 2.31 11.78
C GLU A 63 -10.84 1.61 11.77
N ASP A 64 -10.87 0.29 11.74
CA ASP A 64 -9.67 -0.52 11.69
C ASP A 64 -8.78 -0.02 10.57
N ILE A 65 -7.58 0.38 10.91
CA ILE A 65 -6.51 0.72 9.96
C ILE A 65 -6.31 -0.43 8.96
N HIS A 66 -6.73 -1.64 9.32
CA HIS A 66 -6.76 -2.84 8.48
C HIS A 66 -7.54 -2.72 7.19
N THR A 67 -8.70 -2.07 7.19
CA THR A 67 -9.49 -1.92 5.97
C THR A 67 -8.85 -0.95 4.98
N THR A 68 -7.90 -0.16 5.46
CA THR A 68 -7.22 0.88 4.66
C THR A 68 -5.80 0.47 4.25
N LEU A 69 -5.16 -0.40 5.02
CA LEU A 69 -3.86 -1.00 4.71
C LEU A 69 -4.13 -2.43 4.24
N ASP A 70 -3.79 -2.72 3.00
CA ASP A 70 -3.99 -3.99 2.29
C ASP A 70 -3.91 -5.24 3.18
N SER A 71 -4.85 -6.17 3.01
CA SER A 71 -4.93 -7.46 3.71
C SER A 71 -3.77 -8.42 3.39
N ASP A 72 -2.91 -8.08 2.44
CA ASP A 72 -1.77 -8.90 2.02
C ASP A 72 -0.69 -9.07 3.11
N ASP A 73 -0.77 -8.31 4.21
CA ASP A 73 0.25 -8.37 5.26
C ASP A 73 -0.28 -9.10 6.51
N GLN A 74 -0.19 -10.43 6.50
CA GLN A 74 -0.58 -11.30 7.64
C GLN A 74 0.10 -10.94 8.96
N GLU A 75 1.29 -10.29 8.93
CA GLU A 75 1.97 -9.84 10.13
C GLU A 75 1.26 -8.63 10.76
N THR A 76 0.62 -7.79 9.94
CA THR A 76 -0.18 -6.65 10.42
C THR A 76 -1.44 -7.12 11.13
N ASP A 77 -2.11 -8.15 10.61
CA ASP A 77 -3.32 -8.75 11.20
C ASP A 77 -3.10 -9.25 12.63
N MET A 78 -1.93 -9.80 12.92
CA MET A 78 -1.61 -10.36 14.24
C MET A 78 -1.44 -9.28 15.32
N PHE A 79 -1.04 -8.05 14.97
CA PHE A 79 -0.78 -6.97 15.91
C PHE A 79 -1.96 -6.00 16.09
N ILE A 80 -2.78 -5.84 15.07
CA ILE A 80 -3.89 -4.88 15.05
C ILE A 80 -5.24 -5.58 15.31
N GLY A 81 -5.30 -6.91 15.24
CA GLY A 81 -6.48 -7.72 15.51
C GLY A 81 -7.15 -7.41 16.85
N GLY A 82 -7.82 -6.29 16.93
CA GLY A 82 -8.54 -5.78 18.09
C GLY A 82 -9.98 -5.47 17.73
N LYS A 83 -10.89 -5.74 18.65
CA LYS A 83 -12.29 -5.31 18.59
C LYS A 83 -12.35 -3.83 18.26
N LYS A 84 -13.30 -3.41 17.42
CA LYS A 84 -13.64 -2.02 17.15
C LYS A 84 -13.73 -1.27 18.49
N THR A 85 -12.76 -0.43 18.78
CA THR A 85 -12.72 0.33 20.02
C THR A 85 -13.47 1.63 19.78
N LYS A 86 -14.61 1.78 20.46
CA LYS A 86 -15.33 3.06 20.47
C LYS A 86 -14.73 3.92 21.57
N ILE A 87 -14.26 5.09 21.22
CA ILE A 87 -13.72 6.06 22.16
C ILE A 87 -14.68 7.24 22.20
N ALA A 88 -15.14 7.59 23.41
CA ALA A 88 -15.97 8.77 23.58
C ALA A 88 -15.13 10.03 23.38
N LEU A 89 -15.63 10.99 22.61
CA LEU A 89 -14.91 12.23 22.29
C LEU A 89 -14.53 13.03 23.55
N GLN A 90 -15.35 12.96 24.57
CA GLN A 90 -15.12 13.63 25.85
C GLN A 90 -13.94 13.08 26.66
N ASP A 91 -13.50 11.84 26.34
CA ASP A 91 -12.38 11.18 27.01
C ASP A 91 -11.05 11.42 26.26
N LEU A 92 -11.09 12.14 25.13
CA LEU A 92 -9.96 12.46 24.27
C LEU A 92 -9.56 13.92 24.39
N ASP A 93 -8.25 14.18 24.46
CA ASP A 93 -7.72 15.52 24.18
C ASP A 93 -7.78 15.78 22.66
N HIS A 94 -8.99 16.10 22.19
CA HIS A 94 -9.25 16.29 20.74
C HIS A 94 -8.45 17.46 20.17
N ILE A 95 -8.07 18.45 20.96
CA ILE A 95 -7.25 19.60 20.52
C ILE A 95 -5.81 19.14 20.22
N ALA A 96 -5.22 18.38 21.15
CA ALA A 96 -3.90 17.82 20.93
C ALA A 96 -3.88 16.85 19.74
N TRP A 97 -4.92 16.02 19.61
CA TRP A 97 -5.05 15.09 18.48
C TRP A 97 -5.17 15.82 17.15
N GLN A 98 -6.01 16.83 17.04
CA GLN A 98 -6.11 17.63 15.82
C GLN A 98 -4.77 18.24 15.41
N ARG A 99 -4.02 18.77 16.38
CA ARG A 99 -2.70 19.32 16.10
C ARG A 99 -1.73 18.26 15.56
N TYR A 100 -1.62 17.11 16.22
CA TYR A 100 -0.72 16.03 15.78
C TYR A 100 -1.11 15.48 14.42
N LEU A 101 -2.41 15.25 14.18
CA LEU A 101 -2.89 14.78 12.88
C LEU A 101 -2.67 15.81 11.77
N SER A 102 -2.76 17.12 12.08
CA SER A 102 -2.44 18.18 11.13
C SER A 102 -0.96 18.18 10.74
N GLU A 103 -0.05 18.04 11.72
CA GLU A 103 1.39 17.92 11.50
C GLU A 103 1.71 16.67 10.66
N ASP A 104 1.09 15.54 10.97
CA ASP A 104 1.27 14.29 10.19
C ASP A 104 0.74 14.45 8.76
N LEU A 105 -0.40 15.13 8.57
CA LEU A 105 -0.97 15.40 7.25
C LEU A 105 -0.07 16.29 6.40
N GLU A 106 0.54 17.32 6.99
CA GLU A 106 1.52 18.16 6.31
C GLU A 106 2.74 17.36 5.83
N ASN A 107 3.28 16.49 6.69
CA ASN A 107 4.39 15.60 6.34
C ASN A 107 4.01 14.63 5.22
N LEU A 108 2.81 14.04 5.27
CA LEU A 108 2.30 13.16 4.22
C LEU A 108 2.14 13.90 2.89
N ASN A 109 1.59 15.11 2.92
CA ASN A 109 1.43 15.94 1.73
C ASN A 109 2.78 16.26 1.09
N LEU A 110 3.80 16.58 1.90
CA LEU A 110 5.15 16.80 1.41
C LEU A 110 5.73 15.55 0.75
N LEU A 111 5.58 14.37 1.38
CA LEU A 111 6.03 13.10 0.79
C LEU A 111 5.30 12.79 -0.52
N LEU A 112 4.00 12.98 -0.58
CA LEU A 112 3.21 12.78 -1.80
C LEU A 112 3.63 13.74 -2.91
N LEU A 113 3.94 15.00 -2.56
CA LEU A 113 4.46 15.99 -3.52
C LEU A 113 5.82 15.55 -4.09
N MET A 114 6.73 15.07 -3.23
CA MET A 114 8.04 14.55 -3.68
C MET A 114 7.91 13.34 -4.61
N LEU A 115 6.86 12.54 -4.45
CA LEU A 115 6.59 11.36 -5.27
C LEU A 115 5.82 11.69 -6.56
N ALA A 116 5.24 12.88 -6.68
CA ALA A 116 4.36 13.24 -7.80
C ALA A 116 5.06 13.15 -9.17
N ASP A 117 6.32 13.53 -9.23
CA ASP A 117 7.12 13.53 -10.46
C ASP A 117 7.71 12.16 -10.81
N ILE A 118 7.58 11.16 -9.93
CA ILE A 118 8.08 9.83 -10.21
C ILE A 118 7.05 9.07 -11.03
N THR A 119 7.24 9.11 -12.34
CA THR A 119 6.44 8.38 -13.33
C THR A 119 7.04 6.99 -13.61
N PRO A 120 6.33 6.09 -14.31
CA PRO A 120 6.90 4.80 -14.72
C PRO A 120 8.23 4.90 -15.47
N GLN A 121 8.47 6.01 -16.20
CA GLN A 121 9.73 6.26 -16.90
C GLN A 121 10.89 6.53 -15.94
N HIS A 122 10.61 7.08 -14.76
CA HIS A 122 11.60 7.36 -13.71
C HIS A 122 11.76 6.20 -12.72
N ASP A 123 10.91 5.16 -12.81
CA ASP A 123 11.00 3.98 -11.96
C ASP A 123 12.11 3.06 -12.48
N SER A 124 13.30 3.16 -11.87
CA SER A 124 14.47 2.38 -12.28
C SER A 124 14.27 0.87 -12.15
N LYS A 125 13.49 0.39 -11.18
CA LYS A 125 13.15 -1.04 -11.04
C LYS A 125 12.28 -1.53 -12.18
N LEU A 126 11.27 -0.76 -12.55
CA LEU A 126 10.41 -1.07 -13.69
C LEU A 126 11.23 -1.04 -14.99
N GLN A 127 12.08 -0.03 -15.18
CA GLN A 127 12.91 0.06 -16.37
C GLN A 127 13.91 -1.11 -16.48
N GLN A 128 14.49 -1.52 -15.36
CA GLN A 128 15.35 -2.71 -15.34
C GLN A 128 14.56 -3.97 -15.68
N LEU A 129 13.37 -4.16 -15.09
CA LEU A 129 12.50 -5.29 -15.40
C LEU A 129 12.13 -5.33 -16.90
N ILE A 130 11.82 -4.18 -17.50
CA ILE A 130 11.55 -4.07 -18.94
C ILE A 130 12.76 -4.51 -19.77
N ALA A 131 13.96 -4.12 -19.37
CA ALA A 131 15.19 -4.52 -20.06
C ALA A 131 15.43 -6.04 -19.96
N ASP A 132 15.23 -6.61 -18.77
CA ASP A 132 15.38 -8.05 -18.51
C ASP A 132 14.36 -8.88 -19.31
N LEU A 133 13.11 -8.42 -19.36
CA LEU A 133 12.07 -9.07 -20.18
C LEU A 133 12.41 -9.04 -21.67
N ARG A 134 12.88 -7.91 -22.19
CA ARG A 134 13.32 -7.79 -23.59
C ARG A 134 14.46 -8.76 -23.89
N HIS A 135 15.45 -8.80 -23.00
CA HIS A 135 16.56 -9.75 -23.13
C HIS A 135 16.08 -11.19 -23.13
N LYS A 136 15.19 -11.55 -22.18
CA LYS A 136 14.61 -12.90 -22.09
C LYS A 136 13.79 -13.29 -23.32
N PHE A 137 13.06 -12.35 -23.93
CA PHE A 137 12.28 -12.63 -25.13
C PHE A 137 13.13 -12.78 -26.38
N ALA A 138 14.26 -12.05 -26.44
CA ALA A 138 15.25 -12.18 -27.54
C ALA A 138 16.11 -13.42 -27.39
N ASN A 139 16.48 -13.79 -26.15
CA ASN A 139 17.40 -14.89 -25.85
C ASN A 139 16.75 -15.85 -24.82
N PRO A 140 15.74 -16.62 -25.21
CA PRO A 140 15.08 -17.55 -24.30
C PRO A 140 16.06 -18.67 -23.88
N ILE A 141 16.06 -19.01 -22.55
CA ILE A 141 16.91 -20.07 -22.00
C ILE A 141 16.61 -21.42 -22.69
N ASN A 142 15.32 -21.71 -22.89
CA ASN A 142 14.88 -22.87 -23.67
C ASN A 142 14.33 -22.40 -25.02
N GLU A 143 14.69 -23.04 -26.09
CA GLU A 143 14.26 -22.65 -27.41
C GLU A 143 12.74 -22.47 -27.52
N GLY A 144 12.30 -21.34 -28.05
CA GLY A 144 10.87 -20.99 -28.19
C GLY A 144 10.14 -20.64 -26.90
N ASN A 145 10.72 -20.83 -25.72
CA ASN A 145 10.05 -20.55 -24.44
C ASN A 145 10.25 -19.11 -23.96
N LYS A 146 9.27 -18.25 -24.26
CA LYS A 146 9.23 -16.85 -23.81
C LYS A 146 8.40 -16.63 -22.55
N LYS A 147 7.96 -17.70 -21.86
CA LYS A 147 7.15 -17.57 -20.65
C LYS A 147 7.99 -17.00 -19.50
N VAL A 148 7.38 -16.09 -18.74
CA VAL A 148 7.95 -15.47 -17.54
C VAL A 148 6.87 -15.42 -16.48
N ILE A 149 7.24 -15.69 -15.24
CA ILE A 149 6.41 -15.47 -14.06
C ILE A 149 7.13 -14.45 -13.20
N ILE A 150 6.40 -13.40 -12.78
CA ILE A 150 6.90 -12.35 -11.90
C ILE A 150 6.11 -12.46 -10.60
N PHE A 151 6.83 -12.61 -9.49
CA PHE A 151 6.23 -12.60 -8.16
C PHE A 151 6.49 -11.27 -7.47
N THR A 152 5.50 -10.78 -6.76
CA THR A 152 5.58 -9.59 -5.91
C THR A 152 4.86 -9.83 -4.60
N ALA A 153 5.31 -9.16 -3.54
CA ALA A 153 4.72 -9.30 -2.21
C ALA A 153 3.41 -8.53 -2.05
N PHE A 154 3.14 -7.54 -2.91
CA PHE A 154 1.99 -6.64 -2.78
C PHE A 154 1.14 -6.64 -4.05
N SER A 155 -0.18 -6.74 -3.89
CA SER A 155 -1.17 -6.67 -4.98
C SER A 155 -1.09 -5.35 -5.74
N ASP A 156 -0.94 -4.22 -5.05
CA ASP A 156 -0.72 -2.89 -5.67
C ASP A 156 0.46 -2.89 -6.66
N THR A 157 1.55 -3.61 -6.32
CA THR A 157 2.71 -3.73 -7.23
C THR A 157 2.41 -4.63 -8.41
N ALA A 158 1.66 -5.72 -8.20
CA ALA A 158 1.26 -6.62 -9.29
C ALA A 158 0.36 -5.89 -10.30
N GLU A 159 -0.61 -5.11 -9.84
CA GLU A 159 -1.46 -4.27 -10.69
C GLU A 159 -0.66 -3.24 -11.47
N TYR A 160 0.21 -2.50 -10.78
CA TYR A 160 1.09 -1.52 -11.40
C TYR A 160 1.94 -2.12 -12.52
N LEU A 161 2.55 -3.28 -12.27
CA LEU A 161 3.33 -3.98 -13.29
C LEU A 161 2.45 -4.44 -14.45
N TYR A 162 1.26 -4.95 -14.18
CA TYR A 162 0.33 -5.34 -15.24
C TYR A 162 -0.06 -4.14 -16.11
N ASP A 163 -0.42 -3.01 -15.49
CA ASP A 163 -0.83 -1.81 -16.21
C ASP A 163 0.30 -1.22 -17.06
N CYS A 164 1.56 -1.30 -16.58
CA CYS A 164 2.72 -0.82 -17.32
C CYS A 164 3.21 -1.77 -18.41
N LEU A 165 3.03 -3.08 -18.26
CA LEU A 165 3.68 -4.09 -19.10
C LEU A 165 2.74 -4.79 -20.08
N ALA A 166 1.46 -5.00 -19.71
CA ALA A 166 0.58 -5.90 -20.44
C ALA A 166 0.37 -5.48 -21.89
N GLN A 167 0.00 -4.23 -22.11
CA GLN A 167 -0.24 -3.71 -23.45
C GLN A 167 1.04 -3.58 -24.30
N PRO A 168 2.15 -3.00 -23.79
CA PRO A 168 3.42 -2.96 -24.54
C PRO A 168 3.98 -4.33 -24.90
N ILE A 169 3.84 -5.33 -24.04
CA ILE A 169 4.29 -6.70 -24.33
C ILE A 169 3.45 -7.32 -25.45
N LYS A 170 2.13 -7.12 -25.41
CA LYS A 170 1.24 -7.62 -26.45
C LYS A 170 1.54 -7.00 -27.80
N GLU A 171 1.71 -5.68 -27.85
CA GLU A 171 1.97 -4.94 -29.10
C GLU A 171 3.32 -5.26 -29.70
N LYS A 172 4.39 -5.33 -28.88
CA LYS A 172 5.75 -5.51 -29.38
C LYS A 172 6.18 -6.95 -29.59
N HIS A 173 5.61 -7.87 -28.80
CA HIS A 173 6.06 -9.28 -28.78
C HIS A 173 4.96 -10.28 -29.11
N GLY A 174 3.68 -9.83 -29.23
CA GLY A 174 2.54 -10.72 -29.47
C GLY A 174 2.23 -11.66 -28.30
N LEU A 175 2.79 -11.38 -27.11
CA LEU A 175 2.62 -12.21 -25.92
C LEU A 175 1.47 -11.70 -25.07
N ASN A 176 0.69 -12.63 -24.50
CA ASN A 176 -0.37 -12.27 -23.58
C ASN A 176 0.17 -12.25 -22.14
N THR A 177 -0.41 -11.38 -21.33
CA THR A 177 -0.09 -11.21 -19.93
C THR A 177 -1.33 -11.47 -19.08
N ALA A 178 -1.15 -12.10 -17.93
CA ALA A 178 -2.21 -12.28 -16.91
C ALA A 178 -1.74 -11.78 -15.56
N LEU A 179 -2.66 -11.19 -14.80
CA LEU A 179 -2.53 -10.81 -13.41
C LEU A 179 -3.35 -11.77 -12.57
N VAL A 180 -2.73 -12.33 -11.52
CA VAL A 180 -3.41 -13.16 -10.52
C VAL A 180 -2.97 -12.67 -9.14
N SER A 181 -3.93 -12.32 -8.31
CA SER A 181 -3.72 -11.90 -6.92
C SER A 181 -4.87 -12.46 -6.07
N GLY A 182 -4.66 -12.57 -4.76
CA GLY A 182 -5.71 -13.01 -3.82
C GLY A 182 -6.81 -11.97 -3.62
N ASP A 183 -6.49 -10.70 -3.76
CA ASP A 183 -7.38 -9.57 -3.39
C ASP A 183 -7.95 -8.83 -4.59
N VAL A 184 -7.42 -9.06 -5.77
CA VAL A 184 -7.80 -8.35 -7.00
C VAL A 184 -8.36 -9.31 -8.02
N GLU A 185 -9.41 -8.88 -8.73
CA GLU A 185 -9.98 -9.66 -9.82
C GLU A 185 -8.91 -10.00 -10.87
N ALA A 186 -8.85 -11.27 -11.26
CA ALA A 186 -7.88 -11.75 -12.24
C ALA A 186 -8.10 -11.04 -13.58
N ARG A 187 -7.03 -10.51 -14.16
CA ARG A 187 -7.04 -9.75 -15.42
C ARG A 187 -6.17 -10.45 -16.46
N SER A 188 -6.56 -10.40 -17.72
CA SER A 188 -5.78 -11.01 -18.81
C SER A 188 -5.93 -10.21 -20.11
N THR A 189 -4.85 -10.17 -20.91
CA THR A 189 -4.91 -9.65 -22.28
C THR A 189 -5.38 -10.70 -23.31
N VAL A 190 -5.62 -11.92 -22.88
CA VAL A 190 -6.29 -12.94 -23.70
C VAL A 190 -7.75 -12.55 -23.85
N ARG A 191 -8.23 -12.38 -25.08
CA ARG A 191 -9.67 -12.27 -25.36
C ARG A 191 -10.22 -13.70 -25.40
N LEU A 192 -11.12 -14.01 -24.47
CA LEU A 192 -11.95 -15.20 -24.52
C LEU A 192 -13.06 -15.00 -25.54
#